data_b52de556e72f4cf096aa0b6e102f6af4
#
_entry.id   b52de556e72f4cf096aa0b6e102f6af4
#
_cell.length_a   1.000
_cell.length_b   1.000
_cell.length_c   1.000
_cell.angle_alpha   90.00
_cell.angle_beta   90.00
_cell.angle_gamma   90.00
#
_symmetry.space_group_name_H-M   'P 1'
#
loop_
_entity.id
_entity.type
_entity.pdbx_description
1 polymer ?
#
loop_
_entity_poly.entity_id
_entity_poly.type
_entity_poly.pdbx_seq_one_letter_code
_entity_poly.pdbx_strand_id
1 'polypeptide(L)'
;MIDDNAADTRQLFTELIESKELAIKDVPEAIAITKISPSAVQWQNFINILLLWFGSLSLAFGVIFFVAANWQEVGRMGKFAIVEGALLSAMILHLKFRHKEVIRQAILLVAILLVGALMALFGQTYQTGADPWQLFFNWALLTTPWVLISRFSVIWLIWLGLLNLSISLYYQTFGGYLNIAWVAFAFNTAALVIWQVSVSKFSWLNKTWAINFLGFTTCALAINLFVRGLFNDEPAGLIFWGLWAGVTFYVYRYRILNLFMLAGWSVSMLVAANTLLIKILPNFVEGASFMLLTIVTIGLGTYLSVWLKSLVKLGRT
;
A
#
# COMPACT_ATOMS: atom_id res chain seq x y z
N MET A 1 16.93 -4.62 -0.21
CA MET A 1 17.05 -5.85 -0.97
C MET A 1 17.37 -6.93 0.04
N ILE A 2 16.35 -7.61 0.56
CA ILE A 2 16.54 -8.82 1.36
C ILE A 2 16.96 -9.84 0.32
N ASP A 3 18.13 -10.39 0.50
CA ASP A 3 18.72 -11.35 -0.42
C ASP A 3 17.84 -12.60 -0.38
N ASP A 4 17.19 -12.96 -1.49
CA ASP A 4 16.34 -14.17 -1.58
C ASP A 4 17.16 -15.41 -1.15
N ASN A 5 18.45 -15.41 -1.45
CA ASN A 5 19.41 -16.39 -0.95
C ASN A 5 19.46 -16.49 0.59
N ALA A 6 19.30 -15.39 1.32
CA ALA A 6 19.41 -15.42 2.79
C ALA A 6 18.17 -16.06 3.44
N ALA A 7 17.00 -15.93 2.84
CA ALA A 7 15.77 -16.57 3.30
C ALA A 7 15.83 -18.10 3.07
N ASP A 8 16.25 -18.51 1.88
CA ASP A 8 16.41 -19.94 1.52
C ASP A 8 17.50 -20.60 2.38
N THR A 9 18.59 -19.90 2.62
CA THR A 9 19.68 -20.41 3.49
C THR A 9 19.21 -20.58 4.94
N ARG A 10 18.45 -19.63 5.50
CA ARG A 10 17.87 -19.78 6.86
C ARG A 10 16.95 -20.99 6.97
N GLN A 11 16.17 -21.26 5.92
CA GLN A 11 15.29 -22.41 5.91
C GLN A 11 16.07 -23.71 5.83
N LEU A 12 17.08 -23.80 4.95
CA LEU A 12 17.99 -24.96 4.91
C LEU A 12 18.63 -25.23 6.28
N PHE A 13 19.00 -24.18 7.02
CA PHE A 13 19.48 -24.34 8.40
C PHE A 13 18.45 -24.93 9.31
N THR A 14 17.20 -24.48 9.22
CA THR A 14 16.12 -25.02 10.06
C THR A 14 15.91 -26.50 9.73
N GLU A 15 15.90 -26.86 8.45
CA GLU A 15 15.76 -28.25 8.00
C GLU A 15 16.94 -29.14 8.46
N LEU A 16 18.17 -28.63 8.38
CA LEU A 16 19.38 -29.34 8.84
C LEU A 16 19.42 -29.53 10.36
N ILE A 17 18.87 -28.59 11.12
CA ILE A 17 18.74 -28.72 12.57
C ILE A 17 17.63 -29.74 12.92
N GLU A 18 16.48 -29.65 12.25
CA GLU A 18 15.35 -30.57 12.46
C GLU A 18 15.69 -32.01 12.04
N SER A 19 16.46 -32.21 10.98
CA SER A 19 16.95 -33.51 10.53
C SER A 19 18.12 -34.05 11.39
N LYS A 20 18.62 -33.26 12.34
CA LYS A 20 19.80 -33.57 13.19
C LYS A 20 21.11 -33.75 12.40
N GLU A 21 21.17 -33.28 11.15
CA GLU A 21 22.40 -33.29 10.35
C GLU A 21 23.36 -32.18 10.79
N LEU A 22 22.81 -31.07 11.34
CA LEU A 22 23.60 -30.01 11.96
C LEU A 22 23.40 -30.03 13.48
N ALA A 23 24.48 -30.26 14.21
CA ALA A 23 24.42 -30.23 15.66
C ALA A 23 24.26 -28.79 16.17
N ILE A 24 23.45 -28.59 17.22
CA ILE A 24 23.14 -27.25 17.77
C ILE A 24 24.44 -26.49 18.17
N LYS A 25 25.46 -27.19 18.59
CA LYS A 25 26.78 -26.58 18.95
C LYS A 25 27.51 -25.98 17.75
N ASP A 26 27.24 -26.46 16.51
CA ASP A 26 27.93 -26.05 15.28
C ASP A 26 27.13 -24.93 14.54
N VAL A 27 25.91 -24.62 15.00
CA VAL A 27 25.06 -23.57 14.44
C VAL A 27 25.74 -22.18 14.42
N PRO A 28 26.43 -21.72 15.50
CA PRO A 28 27.09 -20.41 15.47
C PRO A 28 28.20 -20.32 14.41
N GLU A 29 28.95 -21.38 14.20
CA GLU A 29 30.01 -21.45 13.19
C GLU A 29 29.42 -21.48 11.78
N ALA A 30 28.39 -22.26 11.57
CA ALA A 30 27.67 -22.32 10.30
C ALA A 30 27.04 -20.97 9.91
N ILE A 31 26.47 -20.21 10.87
CA ILE A 31 25.97 -18.84 10.68
C ILE A 31 27.12 -17.89 10.29
N ALA A 32 28.27 -18.03 10.92
CA ALA A 32 29.44 -17.19 10.62
C ALA A 32 29.98 -17.43 9.21
N ILE A 33 30.06 -18.70 8.77
CA ILE A 33 30.51 -19.09 7.42
C ILE A 33 29.55 -18.60 6.34
N THR A 34 28.26 -18.77 6.55
CA THR A 34 27.22 -18.43 5.55
C THR A 34 26.85 -16.96 5.52
N LYS A 35 27.34 -16.15 6.48
CA LYS A 35 27.07 -14.70 6.60
C LYS A 35 25.58 -14.35 6.59
N ILE A 36 24.73 -15.22 7.12
CA ILE A 36 23.27 -15.01 7.20
C ILE A 36 22.90 -13.86 8.13
N SER A 37 23.72 -13.61 9.15
CA SER A 37 23.55 -12.45 10.05
C SER A 37 24.04 -11.17 9.36
N PRO A 38 23.28 -10.07 9.43
CA PRO A 38 23.72 -8.81 8.84
C PRO A 38 25.03 -8.33 9.46
N SER A 39 25.97 -7.91 8.62
CA SER A 39 27.20 -7.30 9.08
C SER A 39 26.96 -5.91 9.70
N ALA A 40 27.89 -5.41 10.51
CA ALA A 40 27.82 -4.05 11.06
C ALA A 40 27.65 -2.98 9.96
N VAL A 41 28.28 -3.16 8.80
CA VAL A 41 28.15 -2.26 7.65
C VAL A 41 26.72 -2.30 7.06
N GLN A 42 26.11 -3.48 6.97
CA GLN A 42 24.72 -3.62 6.50
C GLN A 42 23.74 -2.97 7.48
N TRP A 43 23.94 -3.15 8.79
CA TRP A 43 23.16 -2.47 9.83
C TRP A 43 23.31 -0.95 9.75
N GLN A 44 24.53 -0.45 9.60
CA GLN A 44 24.79 0.98 9.47
C GLN A 44 24.11 1.57 8.23
N ASN A 45 24.20 0.87 7.08
CA ASN A 45 23.50 1.31 5.86
C ASN A 45 21.99 1.31 6.03
N PHE A 46 21.42 0.30 6.68
CA PHE A 46 19.99 0.25 6.99
C PHE A 46 19.56 1.43 7.86
N ILE A 47 20.28 1.68 8.95
CA ILE A 47 20.01 2.81 9.86
C ILE A 47 20.12 4.14 9.11
N ASN A 48 21.16 4.33 8.30
CA ASN A 48 21.35 5.55 7.51
C ASN A 48 20.19 5.81 6.54
N ILE A 49 19.70 4.76 5.86
CA ILE A 49 18.55 4.87 4.96
C ILE A 49 17.29 5.19 5.76
N LEU A 50 17.09 4.54 6.90
CA LEU A 50 15.94 4.76 7.77
C LEU A 50 15.94 6.20 8.31
N LEU A 51 17.07 6.69 8.81
CA LEU A 51 17.23 8.06 9.28
C LEU A 51 17.03 9.08 8.15
N LEU A 52 17.46 8.77 6.93
CA LEU A 52 17.22 9.63 5.77
C LEU A 52 15.73 9.79 5.49
N TRP A 53 14.96 8.70 5.50
CA TRP A 53 13.52 8.75 5.26
C TRP A 53 12.77 9.47 6.39
N PHE A 54 13.04 9.13 7.64
CA PHE A 54 12.42 9.81 8.78
C PHE A 54 12.81 11.28 8.84
N GLY A 55 14.09 11.60 8.64
CA GLY A 55 14.58 12.99 8.61
C GLY A 55 13.95 13.80 7.49
N SER A 56 13.79 13.21 6.31
CA SER A 56 13.15 13.88 5.17
C SER A 56 11.67 14.17 5.44
N LEU A 57 10.93 13.22 5.99
CA LEU A 57 9.54 13.40 6.38
C LEU A 57 9.40 14.42 7.51
N SER A 58 10.25 14.33 8.54
CA SER A 58 10.28 15.29 9.65
C SER A 58 10.56 16.70 9.18
N LEU A 59 11.45 16.87 8.20
CA LEU A 59 11.75 18.19 7.61
C LEU A 59 10.52 18.75 6.88
N ALA A 60 9.85 17.95 6.04
CA ALA A 60 8.64 18.39 5.34
C ALA A 60 7.53 18.79 6.31
N PHE A 61 7.24 17.93 7.30
CA PHE A 61 6.26 18.26 8.34
C PHE A 61 6.70 19.41 9.23
N GLY A 62 7.99 19.55 9.52
CA GLY A 62 8.56 20.67 10.27
C GLY A 62 8.25 22.02 9.61
N VAL A 63 8.41 22.14 8.30
CA VAL A 63 8.03 23.34 7.55
C VAL A 63 6.52 23.59 7.64
N ILE A 64 5.70 22.55 7.45
CA ILE A 64 4.24 22.65 7.51
C ILE A 64 3.79 23.12 8.91
N PHE A 65 4.26 22.46 9.96
CA PHE A 65 3.90 22.79 11.34
C PHE A 65 4.46 24.13 11.79
N PHE A 66 5.65 24.52 11.33
CA PHE A 66 6.18 25.84 11.62
C PHE A 66 5.26 26.94 11.08
N VAL A 67 4.84 26.84 9.81
CA VAL A 67 3.89 27.79 9.22
C VAL A 67 2.55 27.77 9.93
N ALA A 68 2.06 26.57 10.29
CA ALA A 68 0.77 26.43 11.00
C ALA A 68 0.83 27.01 12.43
N ALA A 69 1.89 26.76 13.18
CA ALA A 69 2.04 27.23 14.56
C ALA A 69 2.21 28.77 14.63
N ASN A 70 2.91 29.34 13.66
CA ASN A 70 3.18 30.77 13.62
C ASN A 70 2.23 31.54 12.66
N TRP A 71 1.00 31.00 12.49
CA TRP A 71 0.07 31.49 11.47
C TRP A 71 -0.25 32.98 11.62
N GLN A 72 -0.36 33.48 12.84
CA GLN A 72 -0.70 34.90 13.13
C GLN A 72 0.52 35.80 13.07
N GLU A 73 1.69 35.32 13.46
CA GLU A 73 2.92 36.12 13.56
C GLU A 73 3.60 36.30 12.21
N VAL A 74 3.56 35.24 11.37
CA VAL A 74 4.16 35.30 10.03
C VAL A 74 3.16 35.90 9.04
N GLY A 75 3.51 37.04 8.47
CA GLY A 75 2.70 37.72 7.45
C GLY A 75 2.49 36.82 6.21
N ARG A 76 1.48 37.16 5.40
CA ARG A 76 1.11 36.40 4.20
C ARG A 76 2.31 36.04 3.30
N MET A 77 3.08 37.06 2.92
CA MET A 77 4.25 36.85 2.05
C MET A 77 5.34 35.98 2.70
N GLY A 78 5.50 36.09 4.02
CA GLY A 78 6.46 35.28 4.76
C GLY A 78 6.13 33.80 4.73
N LYS A 79 4.84 33.43 4.86
CA LYS A 79 4.38 32.03 4.76
C LYS A 79 4.72 31.43 3.39
N PHE A 80 4.39 32.15 2.32
CA PHE A 80 4.74 31.73 0.96
C PHE A 80 6.24 31.61 0.77
N ALA A 81 7.00 32.62 1.19
CA ALA A 81 8.46 32.63 1.06
C ALA A 81 9.12 31.42 1.78
N ILE A 82 8.61 31.01 2.94
CA ILE A 82 9.12 29.84 3.66
C ILE A 82 8.86 28.55 2.86
N VAL A 83 7.62 28.31 2.43
CA VAL A 83 7.26 27.08 1.73
C VAL A 83 7.89 27.03 0.33
N GLU A 84 7.86 28.12 -0.41
CA GLU A 84 8.50 28.23 -1.73
C GLU A 84 10.02 28.12 -1.64
N GLY A 85 10.65 28.75 -0.64
CA GLY A 85 12.08 28.65 -0.38
C GLY A 85 12.49 27.21 -0.02
N ALA A 86 11.69 26.50 0.78
CA ALA A 86 11.91 25.10 1.07
C ALA A 86 11.76 24.23 -0.19
N LEU A 87 10.74 24.48 -1.03
CA LEU A 87 10.51 23.78 -2.29
C LEU A 87 11.66 24.03 -3.29
N LEU A 88 12.09 25.28 -3.47
CA LEU A 88 13.24 25.62 -4.32
C LEU A 88 14.52 24.95 -3.81
N SER A 89 14.75 24.97 -2.50
CA SER A 89 15.89 24.26 -1.89
C SER A 89 15.84 22.75 -2.18
N ALA A 90 14.67 22.12 -2.05
CA ALA A 90 14.48 20.71 -2.40
C ALA A 90 14.80 20.47 -3.89
N MET A 91 14.36 21.33 -4.80
CA MET A 91 14.65 21.19 -6.24
C MET A 91 16.14 21.35 -6.56
N ILE A 92 16.82 22.31 -5.95
CA ILE A 92 18.28 22.48 -6.09
C ILE A 92 19.02 21.25 -5.56
N LEU A 93 18.64 20.76 -4.39
CA LEU A 93 19.22 19.54 -3.80
C LEU A 93 18.95 18.30 -4.67
N HIS A 94 17.75 18.19 -5.26
CA HIS A 94 17.42 17.11 -6.20
C HIS A 94 18.38 17.07 -7.39
N LEU A 95 18.70 18.23 -7.97
CA LEU A 95 19.66 18.33 -9.07
C LEU A 95 21.09 18.03 -8.62
N LYS A 96 21.49 18.53 -7.44
CA LYS A 96 22.83 18.32 -6.86
C LYS A 96 23.09 16.82 -6.57
N PHE A 97 22.09 16.12 -6.03
CA PHE A 97 22.21 14.71 -5.64
C PHE A 97 21.70 13.73 -6.71
N ARG A 98 21.66 14.15 -7.98
CA ARG A 98 21.12 13.33 -9.10
C ARG A 98 21.74 11.92 -9.21
N HIS A 99 22.99 11.73 -8.76
CA HIS A 99 23.69 10.45 -8.80
C HIS A 99 23.45 9.55 -7.56
N LYS A 100 22.84 10.09 -6.50
CA LYS A 100 22.53 9.34 -5.27
C LYS A 100 21.04 9.03 -5.22
N GLU A 101 20.66 7.87 -5.77
CA GLU A 101 19.25 7.54 -6.02
C GLU A 101 18.35 7.67 -4.79
N VAL A 102 18.75 7.07 -3.66
CA VAL A 102 17.94 7.09 -2.41
C VAL A 102 17.74 8.50 -1.90
N ILE A 103 18.80 9.33 -1.90
CA ILE A 103 18.73 10.73 -1.47
C ILE A 103 17.83 11.53 -2.43
N ARG A 104 18.00 11.33 -3.73
CA ARG A 104 17.18 11.98 -4.75
C ARG A 104 15.70 11.65 -4.59
N GLN A 105 15.37 10.38 -4.31
CA GLN A 105 13.99 9.94 -4.08
C GLN A 105 13.40 10.56 -2.80
N ALA A 106 14.18 10.64 -1.72
CA ALA A 106 13.75 11.27 -0.48
C ALA A 106 13.49 12.78 -0.65
N ILE A 107 14.37 13.49 -1.35
CA ILE A 107 14.20 14.92 -1.65
C ILE A 107 12.95 15.13 -2.51
N LEU A 108 12.72 14.29 -3.51
CA LEU A 108 11.54 14.40 -4.38
C LEU A 108 10.24 14.15 -3.60
N LEU A 109 10.24 13.23 -2.63
CA LEU A 109 9.12 13.04 -1.73
C LEU A 109 8.83 14.30 -0.91
N VAL A 110 9.87 14.93 -0.34
CA VAL A 110 9.74 16.21 0.38
C VAL A 110 9.13 17.28 -0.55
N ALA A 111 9.63 17.41 -1.77
CA ALA A 111 9.12 18.40 -2.73
C ALA A 111 7.64 18.18 -3.05
N ILE A 112 7.20 16.93 -3.24
CA ILE A 112 5.79 16.58 -3.48
C ILE A 112 4.91 16.96 -2.28
N LEU A 113 5.37 16.71 -1.05
CA LEU A 113 4.64 17.10 0.17
C LEU A 113 4.56 18.63 0.31
N LEU A 114 5.65 19.35 -0.01
CA LEU A 114 5.66 20.81 0.03
C LEU A 114 4.76 21.46 -1.04
N VAL A 115 4.55 20.82 -2.20
CA VAL A 115 3.53 21.28 -3.17
C VAL A 115 2.14 21.21 -2.54
N GLY A 116 1.81 20.13 -1.84
CA GLY A 116 0.53 20.03 -1.12
C GLY A 116 0.38 21.10 -0.04
N ALA A 117 1.46 21.36 0.72
CA ALA A 117 1.49 22.45 1.71
C ALA A 117 1.27 23.83 1.07
N LEU A 118 1.91 24.08 -0.09
CA LEU A 118 1.74 25.33 -0.85
C LEU A 118 0.30 25.50 -1.34
N MET A 119 -0.32 24.43 -1.85
CA MET A 119 -1.72 24.44 -2.27
C MET A 119 -2.68 24.70 -1.10
N ALA A 120 -2.45 24.06 0.04
CA ALA A 120 -3.24 24.28 1.24
C ALA A 120 -3.08 25.73 1.77
N LEU A 121 -1.83 26.24 1.79
CA LEU A 121 -1.52 27.60 2.16
C LEU A 121 -2.23 28.61 1.25
N PHE A 122 -2.22 28.36 -0.06
CA PHE A 122 -2.92 29.20 -1.04
C PHE A 122 -4.43 29.24 -0.76
N GLY A 123 -5.07 28.06 -0.63
CA GLY A 123 -6.49 27.97 -0.36
C GLY A 123 -6.92 28.69 0.93
N GLN A 124 -6.15 28.52 2.01
CA GLN A 124 -6.42 29.17 3.29
C GLN A 124 -6.17 30.69 3.26
N THR A 125 -5.13 31.13 2.58
CA THR A 125 -4.75 32.55 2.56
C THR A 125 -5.69 33.38 1.72
N TYR A 126 -6.13 32.85 0.58
CA TYR A 126 -6.99 33.57 -0.37
C TYR A 126 -8.48 33.24 -0.22
N GLN A 127 -8.83 32.34 0.71
CA GLN A 127 -10.21 31.91 0.96
C GLN A 127 -10.95 31.62 -0.36
N THR A 128 -10.32 30.83 -1.20
CA THR A 128 -10.76 30.61 -2.59
C THR A 128 -12.15 29.99 -2.73
N GLY A 129 -12.76 29.52 -1.63
CA GLY A 129 -14.03 28.80 -1.66
C GLY A 129 -13.96 27.46 -2.42
N ALA A 130 -12.76 27.00 -2.73
CA ALA A 130 -12.57 25.75 -3.43
C ALA A 130 -12.94 24.56 -2.54
N ASP A 131 -13.63 23.60 -3.11
CA ASP A 131 -13.96 22.36 -2.41
C ASP A 131 -12.70 21.55 -2.07
N PRO A 132 -12.69 20.79 -0.96
CA PRO A 132 -11.52 20.01 -0.55
C PRO A 132 -11.00 19.05 -1.63
N TRP A 133 -11.86 18.46 -2.47
CA TRP A 133 -11.45 17.56 -3.53
C TRP A 133 -10.55 18.24 -4.57
N GLN A 134 -10.76 19.53 -4.85
CA GLN A 134 -9.97 20.30 -5.82
C GLN A 134 -8.53 20.46 -5.35
N LEU A 135 -8.30 20.59 -4.06
CA LEU A 135 -6.95 20.67 -3.51
C LEU A 135 -6.16 19.39 -3.84
N PHE A 136 -6.72 18.23 -3.54
CA PHE A 136 -6.05 16.94 -3.77
C PHE A 136 -5.91 16.62 -5.26
N PHE A 137 -6.90 16.96 -6.07
CA PHE A 137 -6.83 16.82 -7.52
C PHE A 137 -5.73 17.68 -8.14
N ASN A 138 -5.71 18.97 -7.79
CA ASN A 138 -4.70 19.90 -8.29
C ASN A 138 -3.30 19.53 -7.78
N TRP A 139 -3.18 19.04 -6.55
CA TRP A 139 -1.92 18.51 -6.03
C TRP A 139 -1.44 17.31 -6.85
N ALA A 140 -2.29 16.34 -7.12
CA ALA A 140 -1.97 15.21 -7.98
C ALA A 140 -1.58 15.68 -9.40
N LEU A 141 -2.33 16.61 -9.98
CA LEU A 141 -2.10 17.15 -11.32
C LEU A 141 -0.73 17.85 -11.42
N LEU A 142 -0.43 18.74 -10.49
CA LEU A 142 0.84 19.50 -10.46
C LEU A 142 2.06 18.60 -10.25
N THR A 143 1.91 17.52 -9.48
CA THR A 143 3.01 16.59 -9.22
C THR A 143 3.17 15.51 -10.29
N THR A 144 2.21 15.34 -11.21
CA THR A 144 2.24 14.34 -12.28
C THR A 144 3.55 14.30 -13.08
N PRO A 145 4.15 15.43 -13.54
CA PRO A 145 5.42 15.36 -14.26
C PRO A 145 6.54 14.72 -13.45
N TRP A 146 6.60 15.00 -12.15
CA TRP A 146 7.61 14.43 -11.25
C TRP A 146 7.36 12.95 -10.97
N VAL A 147 6.09 12.55 -10.85
CA VAL A 147 5.68 11.15 -10.70
C VAL A 147 6.17 10.34 -11.89
N LEU A 148 5.93 10.82 -13.12
CA LEU A 148 6.34 10.13 -14.36
C LEU A 148 7.86 9.96 -14.48
N ILE A 149 8.63 10.96 -14.05
CA ILE A 149 10.10 10.97 -14.17
C ILE A 149 10.76 10.24 -12.99
N SER A 150 10.09 10.12 -11.84
CA SER A 150 10.68 9.67 -10.57
C SER A 150 11.21 8.24 -10.61
N ARG A 151 10.59 7.34 -11.36
CA ARG A 151 10.84 5.88 -11.35
C ARG A 151 10.85 5.31 -9.92
N PHE A 152 9.99 5.83 -9.06
CA PHE A 152 9.93 5.48 -7.64
C PHE A 152 8.52 5.11 -7.20
N SER A 153 8.30 3.85 -6.86
CA SER A 153 6.99 3.25 -6.58
C SER A 153 6.22 3.97 -5.46
N VAL A 154 6.90 4.49 -4.43
CA VAL A 154 6.25 5.20 -3.31
C VAL A 154 5.52 6.46 -3.82
N ILE A 155 6.18 7.25 -4.67
CA ILE A 155 5.62 8.48 -5.21
C ILE A 155 4.40 8.19 -6.09
N TRP A 156 4.45 7.11 -6.88
CA TRP A 156 3.30 6.66 -7.67
C TRP A 156 2.11 6.24 -6.79
N LEU A 157 2.37 5.55 -5.68
CA LEU A 157 1.30 5.18 -4.74
C LEU A 157 0.73 6.39 -4.00
N ILE A 158 1.55 7.38 -3.65
CA ILE A 158 1.08 8.65 -3.07
C ILE A 158 0.18 9.37 -4.09
N TRP A 159 0.61 9.46 -5.35
CA TRP A 159 -0.18 10.07 -6.42
C TRP A 159 -1.52 9.37 -6.63
N LEU A 160 -1.54 8.04 -6.67
CA LEU A 160 -2.78 7.25 -6.71
C LEU A 160 -3.64 7.50 -5.47
N GLY A 161 -3.02 7.64 -4.30
CA GLY A 161 -3.71 7.99 -3.05
C GLY A 161 -4.37 9.36 -3.10
N LEU A 162 -3.68 10.38 -3.66
CA LEU A 162 -4.24 11.72 -3.85
C LEU A 162 -5.45 11.70 -4.79
N LEU A 163 -5.39 10.92 -5.88
CA LEU A 163 -6.52 10.74 -6.79
C LEU A 163 -7.69 10.02 -6.10
N ASN A 164 -7.43 8.95 -5.34
CA ASN A 164 -8.46 8.27 -4.55
C ASN A 164 -9.13 9.21 -3.56
N LEU A 165 -8.34 10.02 -2.86
CA LEU A 165 -8.86 10.98 -1.89
C LEU A 165 -9.69 12.08 -2.57
N SER A 166 -9.21 12.58 -3.72
CA SER A 166 -9.96 13.54 -4.53
C SER A 166 -11.32 12.97 -4.99
N ILE A 167 -11.34 11.74 -5.51
CA ILE A 167 -12.58 11.05 -5.90
C ILE A 167 -13.51 10.92 -4.68
N SER A 168 -12.97 10.49 -3.54
CA SER A 168 -13.75 10.30 -2.32
C SER A 168 -14.40 11.60 -1.84
N LEU A 169 -13.66 12.69 -1.79
CA LEU A 169 -14.14 14.00 -1.38
C LEU A 169 -15.11 14.61 -2.39
N TYR A 170 -14.88 14.40 -3.71
CA TYR A 170 -15.84 14.82 -4.75
C TYR A 170 -17.21 14.20 -4.53
N TYR A 171 -17.25 12.88 -4.28
CA TYR A 171 -18.50 12.17 -4.04
C TYR A 171 -19.18 12.57 -2.72
N GLN A 172 -18.42 12.97 -1.71
CA GLN A 172 -18.99 13.52 -0.47
C GLN A 172 -19.66 14.88 -0.70
N THR A 173 -19.13 15.69 -1.62
CA THR A 173 -19.62 17.04 -1.88
C THR A 173 -20.81 17.04 -2.84
N PHE A 174 -20.70 16.32 -3.97
CA PHE A 174 -21.67 16.40 -5.06
C PHE A 174 -22.51 15.13 -5.25
N GLY A 175 -22.09 14.01 -4.66
CA GLY A 175 -22.65 12.71 -5.00
C GLY A 175 -22.29 12.27 -6.43
N GLY A 176 -23.04 11.35 -6.98
CA GLY A 176 -22.87 10.86 -8.34
C GLY A 176 -23.91 9.83 -8.71
N TYR A 177 -24.07 9.57 -10.01
CA TYR A 177 -24.98 8.52 -10.53
C TYR A 177 -24.58 7.13 -10.07
N LEU A 178 -23.28 6.85 -10.02
CA LEU A 178 -22.72 5.61 -9.49
C LEU A 178 -22.36 5.81 -8.03
N ASN A 179 -22.54 4.76 -7.23
CA ASN A 179 -22.04 4.77 -5.87
C ASN A 179 -20.49 4.86 -5.88
N ILE A 180 -19.93 5.63 -4.95
CA ILE A 180 -18.47 5.81 -4.81
C ILE A 180 -17.72 4.47 -4.75
N ALA A 181 -18.31 3.42 -4.15
CA ALA A 181 -17.70 2.12 -4.05
C ALA A 181 -17.37 1.52 -5.42
N TRP A 182 -18.24 1.72 -6.43
CA TRP A 182 -18.03 1.27 -7.81
C TRP A 182 -16.88 2.01 -8.47
N VAL A 183 -16.85 3.34 -8.32
CA VAL A 183 -15.81 4.18 -8.94
C VAL A 183 -14.46 3.88 -8.31
N ALA A 184 -14.40 3.78 -6.98
CA ALA A 184 -13.18 3.44 -6.27
C ALA A 184 -12.68 2.04 -6.65
N PHE A 185 -13.58 1.04 -6.74
CA PHE A 185 -13.23 -0.31 -7.16
C PHE A 185 -12.69 -0.34 -8.58
N ALA A 186 -13.38 0.31 -9.54
CA ALA A 186 -12.95 0.37 -10.93
C ALA A 186 -11.58 1.06 -11.07
N PHE A 187 -11.40 2.21 -10.42
CA PHE A 187 -10.15 2.98 -10.45
C PHE A 187 -8.97 2.17 -9.89
N ASN A 188 -9.12 1.59 -8.70
CA ASN A 188 -8.03 0.83 -8.06
C ASN A 188 -7.75 -0.50 -8.77
N THR A 189 -8.78 -1.16 -9.31
CA THR A 189 -8.61 -2.38 -10.11
C THR A 189 -7.87 -2.05 -11.42
N ALA A 190 -8.23 -0.96 -12.10
CA ALA A 190 -7.50 -0.49 -13.27
C ALA A 190 -6.04 -0.15 -12.93
N ALA A 191 -5.80 0.55 -11.82
CA ALA A 191 -4.46 0.86 -11.35
C ALA A 191 -3.63 -0.42 -11.09
N LEU A 192 -4.20 -1.42 -10.42
CA LEU A 192 -3.55 -2.71 -10.19
C LEU A 192 -3.21 -3.43 -11.50
N VAL A 193 -4.16 -3.50 -12.44
CA VAL A 193 -3.96 -4.16 -13.75
C VAL A 193 -2.88 -3.44 -14.55
N ILE A 194 -2.96 -2.11 -14.66
CA ILE A 194 -1.96 -1.30 -15.38
C ILE A 194 -0.58 -1.50 -14.74
N TRP A 195 -0.50 -1.47 -13.40
CA TRP A 195 0.75 -1.71 -12.69
C TRP A 195 1.33 -3.08 -12.99
N GLN A 196 0.51 -4.14 -12.86
CA GLN A 196 0.92 -5.52 -13.07
C GLN A 196 1.41 -5.78 -14.51
N VAL A 197 0.72 -5.22 -15.51
CA VAL A 197 1.14 -5.30 -16.92
C VAL A 197 2.42 -4.51 -17.16
N SER A 198 2.57 -3.36 -16.51
CA SER A 198 3.74 -2.49 -16.68
C SER A 198 5.02 -3.02 -16.02
N VAL A 199 4.91 -3.93 -15.05
CA VAL A 199 6.08 -4.60 -14.42
C VAL A 199 6.97 -5.29 -15.47
N SER A 200 6.38 -5.87 -16.52
CA SER A 200 7.15 -6.52 -17.60
C SER A 200 8.00 -5.55 -18.41
N LYS A 201 7.60 -4.27 -18.48
CA LYS A 201 8.30 -3.23 -19.25
C LYS A 201 9.23 -2.37 -18.37
N PHE A 202 8.92 -2.21 -17.09
CA PHE A 202 9.63 -1.30 -16.20
C PHE A 202 10.09 -2.02 -14.92
N SER A 203 11.36 -2.35 -14.83
CA SER A 203 11.95 -3.09 -13.70
C SER A 203 11.78 -2.38 -12.34
N TRP A 204 11.73 -1.05 -12.31
CA TRP A 204 11.52 -0.27 -11.08
C TRP A 204 10.11 -0.44 -10.49
N LEU A 205 9.11 -0.88 -11.30
CA LEU A 205 7.76 -1.24 -10.83
C LEU A 205 7.71 -2.63 -10.20
N ASN A 206 8.71 -3.48 -10.43
CA ASN A 206 8.77 -4.84 -9.87
C ASN A 206 9.10 -4.80 -8.38
N LYS A 207 8.18 -4.22 -7.61
CA LYS A 207 8.22 -4.16 -6.15
C LYS A 207 6.99 -4.88 -5.60
N THR A 208 7.21 -6.07 -5.09
CA THR A 208 6.14 -6.95 -4.57
C THR A 208 5.25 -6.23 -3.55
N TRP A 209 5.85 -5.42 -2.66
CA TRP A 209 5.09 -4.68 -1.65
C TRP A 209 4.10 -3.66 -2.26
N ALA A 210 4.45 -3.01 -3.38
CA ALA A 210 3.57 -2.02 -4.03
C ALA A 210 2.38 -2.72 -4.71
N ILE A 211 2.62 -3.84 -5.37
CA ILE A 211 1.56 -4.69 -5.95
C ILE A 211 0.65 -5.20 -4.84
N ASN A 212 1.22 -5.67 -3.74
CA ASN A 212 0.47 -6.16 -2.59
C ASN A 212 -0.39 -5.07 -1.95
N PHE A 213 0.11 -3.83 -1.89
CA PHE A 213 -0.66 -2.68 -1.39
C PHE A 213 -1.87 -2.39 -2.27
N LEU A 214 -1.70 -2.31 -3.60
CA LEU A 214 -2.80 -2.14 -4.54
C LEU A 214 -3.77 -3.32 -4.50
N GLY A 215 -3.26 -4.54 -4.38
CA GLY A 215 -4.06 -5.74 -4.22
C GLY A 215 -4.91 -5.74 -2.95
N PHE A 216 -4.35 -5.30 -1.83
CA PHE A 216 -5.08 -5.14 -0.58
C PHE A 216 -6.22 -4.12 -0.73
N THR A 217 -5.94 -2.97 -1.36
CA THR A 217 -6.95 -1.94 -1.60
C THR A 217 -8.09 -2.46 -2.48
N THR A 218 -7.78 -3.13 -3.59
CA THR A 218 -8.81 -3.71 -4.48
C THR A 218 -9.59 -4.82 -3.79
N CYS A 219 -8.94 -5.65 -2.95
CA CYS A 219 -9.60 -6.67 -2.15
C CYS A 219 -10.63 -6.07 -1.20
N ALA A 220 -10.25 -5.04 -0.44
CA ALA A 220 -11.15 -4.37 0.49
C ALA A 220 -12.36 -3.75 -0.24
N LEU A 221 -12.14 -3.14 -1.41
CA LEU A 221 -13.21 -2.57 -2.21
C LEU A 221 -14.12 -3.63 -2.83
N ALA A 222 -13.57 -4.76 -3.28
CA ALA A 222 -14.34 -5.90 -3.79
C ALA A 222 -15.24 -6.49 -2.70
N ILE A 223 -14.72 -6.67 -1.47
CA ILE A 223 -15.50 -7.10 -0.31
C ILE A 223 -16.63 -6.10 -0.01
N ASN A 224 -16.35 -4.79 -0.08
CA ASN A 224 -17.36 -3.76 0.12
C ASN A 224 -18.50 -3.86 -0.91
N LEU A 225 -18.19 -4.10 -2.19
CA LEU A 225 -19.18 -4.32 -3.23
C LEU A 225 -20.01 -5.59 -2.98
N PHE A 226 -19.38 -6.68 -2.49
CA PHE A 226 -20.08 -7.89 -2.13
C PHE A 226 -21.09 -7.65 -1.00
N VAL A 227 -20.67 -6.99 0.09
CA VAL A 227 -21.52 -6.68 1.23
C VAL A 227 -22.70 -5.81 0.80
N ARG A 228 -22.45 -4.77 0.01
CA ARG A 228 -23.51 -3.90 -0.54
C ARG A 228 -24.44 -4.68 -1.45
N GLY A 229 -23.91 -5.51 -2.34
CA GLY A 229 -24.71 -6.34 -3.24
C GLY A 229 -25.65 -7.27 -2.47
N LEU A 230 -25.24 -7.70 -1.30
CA LEU A 230 -26.01 -8.60 -0.48
C LEU A 230 -27.10 -7.90 0.36
N PHE A 231 -26.80 -6.70 0.92
CA PHE A 231 -27.70 -6.03 1.86
C PHE A 231 -28.51 -4.87 1.24
N ASN A 232 -28.04 -4.27 0.15
CA ASN A 232 -28.71 -3.14 -0.50
C ASN A 232 -29.43 -3.51 -1.80
N ASP A 233 -29.62 -4.83 -2.05
CA ASP A 233 -30.25 -5.36 -3.26
C ASP A 233 -29.60 -4.90 -4.57
N GLU A 234 -28.26 -4.78 -4.56
CA GLU A 234 -27.43 -4.44 -5.72
C GLU A 234 -26.75 -5.71 -6.29
N PRO A 235 -27.43 -6.62 -7.00
CA PRO A 235 -26.88 -7.93 -7.40
C PRO A 235 -25.62 -7.82 -8.27
N ALA A 236 -25.42 -6.69 -8.94
CA ALA A 236 -24.19 -6.41 -9.67
C ALA A 236 -22.94 -6.51 -8.77
N GLY A 237 -23.04 -6.09 -7.51
CA GLY A 237 -21.92 -6.18 -6.55
C GLY A 237 -21.43 -7.61 -6.32
N LEU A 238 -22.36 -8.58 -6.28
CA LEU A 238 -22.04 -10.00 -6.15
C LEU A 238 -21.32 -10.54 -7.39
N ILE A 239 -21.82 -10.16 -8.58
CA ILE A 239 -21.26 -10.59 -9.87
C ILE A 239 -19.83 -10.06 -10.02
N PHE A 240 -19.61 -8.76 -9.80
CA PHE A 240 -18.28 -8.16 -9.94
C PHE A 240 -17.29 -8.66 -8.89
N TRP A 241 -17.74 -8.89 -7.65
CA TRP A 241 -16.91 -9.57 -6.65
C TRP A 241 -16.51 -10.97 -7.11
N GLY A 242 -17.47 -11.76 -7.62
CA GLY A 242 -17.20 -13.11 -8.12
C GLY A 242 -16.21 -13.11 -9.29
N LEU A 243 -16.36 -12.20 -10.25
CA LEU A 243 -15.42 -12.01 -11.36
C LEU A 243 -14.02 -11.62 -10.84
N TRP A 244 -13.96 -10.65 -9.94
CA TRP A 244 -12.69 -10.23 -9.33
C TRP A 244 -12.03 -11.40 -8.58
N ALA A 245 -12.79 -12.15 -7.80
CA ALA A 245 -12.29 -13.28 -7.05
C ALA A 245 -11.77 -14.40 -7.98
N GLY A 246 -12.50 -14.70 -9.05
CA GLY A 246 -12.10 -15.71 -10.05
C GLY A 246 -10.82 -15.30 -10.78
N VAL A 247 -10.75 -14.05 -11.25
CA VAL A 247 -9.56 -13.52 -11.95
C VAL A 247 -8.35 -13.47 -11.01
N THR A 248 -8.52 -12.96 -9.79
CA THR A 248 -7.45 -12.87 -8.79
C THR A 248 -6.90 -14.25 -8.45
N PHE A 249 -7.79 -15.21 -8.19
CA PHE A 249 -7.39 -16.60 -7.95
C PHE A 249 -6.61 -17.18 -9.14
N TYR A 250 -7.16 -17.07 -10.36
CA TYR A 250 -6.51 -17.62 -11.55
C TYR A 250 -5.13 -17.00 -11.79
N VAL A 251 -5.02 -15.66 -11.75
CA VAL A 251 -3.77 -14.97 -12.02
C VAL A 251 -2.73 -15.30 -10.96
N TYR A 252 -3.06 -15.16 -9.67
CA TYR A 252 -2.09 -15.30 -8.60
C TYR A 252 -1.85 -16.73 -8.15
N ARG A 253 -2.66 -17.69 -8.61
CA ARG A 253 -2.43 -19.13 -8.38
C ARG A 253 -1.65 -19.79 -9.54
N TYR A 254 -1.97 -19.43 -10.79
CA TYR A 254 -1.50 -20.19 -11.95
C TYR A 254 -0.52 -19.40 -12.83
N ARG A 255 -0.55 -18.07 -12.84
CA ARG A 255 0.30 -17.24 -13.69
C ARG A 255 1.46 -16.60 -12.93
N ILE A 256 1.19 -16.05 -11.77
CA ILE A 256 2.16 -15.30 -10.96
C ILE A 256 1.93 -15.69 -9.51
N LEU A 257 2.68 -16.68 -9.00
CA LEU A 257 2.47 -17.10 -7.62
C LEU A 257 2.75 -15.96 -6.64
N ASN A 258 1.69 -15.42 -6.03
CA ASN A 258 1.79 -14.40 -5.00
C ASN A 258 0.93 -14.80 -3.79
N LEU A 259 1.60 -15.27 -2.75
CA LEU A 259 0.94 -15.78 -1.55
C LEU A 259 0.17 -14.70 -0.79
N PHE A 260 0.63 -13.44 -0.81
CA PHE A 260 -0.08 -12.32 -0.16
C PHE A 260 -1.43 -12.07 -0.85
N MET A 261 -1.44 -12.06 -2.19
CA MET A 261 -2.68 -11.88 -2.97
C MET A 261 -3.65 -13.04 -2.76
N LEU A 262 -3.14 -14.26 -2.66
CA LEU A 262 -3.96 -15.45 -2.35
C LEU A 262 -4.46 -15.44 -0.90
N ALA A 263 -3.68 -14.91 0.04
CA ALA A 263 -4.16 -14.71 1.41
C ALA A 263 -5.29 -13.67 1.47
N GLY A 264 -5.15 -12.53 0.76
CA GLY A 264 -6.23 -11.54 0.60
C GLY A 264 -7.49 -12.15 -0.03
N TRP A 265 -7.33 -12.95 -1.09
CA TRP A 265 -8.42 -13.70 -1.69
C TRP A 265 -9.10 -14.63 -0.67
N SER A 266 -8.32 -15.37 0.12
CA SER A 266 -8.83 -16.26 1.17
C SER A 266 -9.64 -15.51 2.23
N VAL A 267 -9.16 -14.35 2.67
CA VAL A 267 -9.88 -13.45 3.59
C VAL A 267 -11.18 -12.98 2.96
N SER A 268 -11.17 -12.63 1.66
CA SER A 268 -12.38 -12.22 0.93
C SER A 268 -13.42 -13.35 0.89
N MET A 269 -13.02 -14.59 0.66
CA MET A 269 -13.91 -15.76 0.71
C MET A 269 -14.50 -15.97 2.11
N LEU A 270 -13.68 -15.83 3.13
CA LEU A 270 -14.10 -15.98 4.53
C LEU A 270 -15.11 -14.91 4.93
N VAL A 271 -14.86 -13.63 4.56
CA VAL A 271 -15.80 -12.54 4.81
C VAL A 271 -17.10 -12.78 4.04
N ALA A 272 -17.04 -13.18 2.78
CA ALA A 272 -18.22 -13.46 1.97
C ALA A 272 -19.08 -14.58 2.58
N ALA A 273 -18.46 -15.69 3.02
CA ALA A 273 -19.17 -16.79 3.66
C ALA A 273 -19.88 -16.35 4.95
N ASN A 274 -19.19 -15.59 5.82
CA ASN A 274 -19.78 -15.10 7.05
C ASN A 274 -20.91 -14.09 6.78
N THR A 275 -20.74 -13.19 5.80
CA THR A 275 -21.77 -12.21 5.43
C THR A 275 -23.03 -12.88 4.87
N LEU A 276 -22.85 -13.95 4.06
CA LEU A 276 -23.96 -14.77 3.58
C LEU A 276 -24.72 -15.45 4.73
N LEU A 277 -24.00 -16.02 5.69
CA LEU A 277 -24.60 -16.63 6.88
C LEU A 277 -25.41 -15.62 7.68
N ILE A 278 -24.86 -14.41 7.88
CA ILE A 278 -25.57 -13.32 8.56
C ILE A 278 -26.88 -12.97 7.85
N LYS A 279 -26.91 -12.96 6.50
CA LYS A 279 -28.13 -12.66 5.75
C LYS A 279 -29.16 -13.80 5.80
N ILE A 280 -28.71 -15.05 5.83
CA ILE A 280 -29.61 -16.23 5.80
C ILE A 280 -30.23 -16.49 7.17
N LEU A 281 -29.54 -16.17 8.26
CA LEU A 281 -29.99 -16.41 9.62
C LEU A 281 -30.85 -15.23 10.13
N PRO A 282 -32.18 -15.33 10.15
CA PRO A 282 -33.07 -14.18 10.42
C PRO A 282 -33.03 -13.68 11.88
N ASN A 283 -32.58 -14.52 12.83
CA ASN A 283 -32.53 -14.20 14.26
C ASN A 283 -31.09 -14.21 14.77
N PHE A 284 -30.28 -13.29 14.30
CA PHE A 284 -28.84 -13.24 14.56
C PHE A 284 -28.47 -12.92 16.04
N VAL A 285 -29.44 -12.58 16.86
CA VAL A 285 -29.24 -12.17 18.28
C VAL A 285 -29.11 -13.36 19.23
N GLU A 286 -29.37 -14.59 18.79
CA GLU A 286 -29.29 -15.77 19.63
C GLU A 286 -27.88 -16.40 19.61
N GLY A 287 -27.43 -16.92 20.77
CA GLY A 287 -26.08 -17.48 20.95
C GLY A 287 -25.71 -18.59 19.95
N ALA A 288 -26.68 -19.35 19.43
CA ALA A 288 -26.49 -20.38 18.43
C ALA A 288 -25.94 -19.82 17.10
N SER A 289 -26.39 -18.63 16.68
CA SER A 289 -25.92 -17.97 15.44
C SER A 289 -24.46 -17.53 15.54
N PHE A 290 -24.05 -17.00 16.71
CA PHE A 290 -22.65 -16.65 16.96
C PHE A 290 -21.75 -17.88 17.00
N MET A 291 -22.21 -19.01 17.59
CA MET A 291 -21.47 -20.26 17.57
C MET A 291 -21.26 -20.77 16.14
N LEU A 292 -22.27 -20.72 15.29
CA LEU A 292 -22.18 -21.16 13.90
C LEU A 292 -21.21 -20.31 13.09
N LEU A 293 -21.26 -18.97 13.24
CA LEU A 293 -20.27 -18.08 12.63
C LEU A 293 -18.85 -18.39 13.09
N THR A 294 -18.68 -18.63 14.39
CA THR A 294 -17.36 -18.95 14.95
C THR A 294 -16.84 -20.25 14.36
N ILE A 295 -17.68 -21.30 14.29
CA ILE A 295 -17.30 -22.60 13.71
C ILE A 295 -16.93 -22.46 12.24
N VAL A 296 -17.74 -21.73 11.45
CA VAL A 296 -17.45 -21.51 10.02
C VAL A 296 -16.17 -20.69 9.85
N THR A 297 -15.98 -19.64 10.64
CA THR A 297 -14.77 -18.81 10.58
C THR A 297 -13.52 -19.62 10.90
N ILE A 298 -13.54 -20.41 11.98
CA ILE A 298 -12.41 -21.25 12.38
C ILE A 298 -12.18 -22.36 11.36
N GLY A 299 -13.24 -23.06 10.92
CA GLY A 299 -13.14 -24.15 9.97
C GLY A 299 -12.59 -23.72 8.61
N LEU A 300 -13.22 -22.71 7.99
CA LEU A 300 -12.74 -22.14 6.72
C LEU A 300 -11.36 -21.49 6.87
N GLY A 301 -11.13 -20.72 7.95
CA GLY A 301 -9.84 -20.08 8.19
C GLY A 301 -8.70 -21.09 8.33
N THR A 302 -8.95 -22.19 9.06
CA THR A 302 -7.98 -23.29 9.18
C THR A 302 -7.74 -23.97 7.83
N TYR A 303 -8.80 -24.33 7.10
CA TYR A 303 -8.69 -24.94 5.78
C TYR A 303 -7.88 -24.08 4.81
N LEU A 304 -8.22 -22.79 4.68
CA LEU A 304 -7.53 -21.84 3.81
C LEU A 304 -6.07 -21.63 4.23
N SER A 305 -5.79 -21.60 5.54
CA SER A 305 -4.42 -21.49 6.06
C SER A 305 -3.56 -22.71 5.74
N VAL A 306 -4.11 -23.91 5.89
CA VAL A 306 -3.43 -25.18 5.54
C VAL A 306 -3.20 -25.24 4.03
N TRP A 307 -4.21 -24.86 3.25
CA TRP A 307 -4.07 -24.76 1.79
C TRP A 307 -2.98 -23.79 1.37
N LEU A 308 -2.94 -22.58 1.93
CA LEU A 308 -1.86 -21.61 1.65
C LEU A 308 -0.48 -22.16 2.02
N LYS A 309 -0.35 -22.85 3.16
CA LYS A 309 0.90 -23.50 3.54
C LYS A 309 1.33 -24.59 2.55
N SER A 310 0.38 -25.36 2.00
CA SER A 310 0.68 -26.36 0.97
C SER A 310 1.22 -25.72 -0.31
N LEU A 311 0.76 -24.54 -0.68
CA LEU A 311 1.28 -23.79 -1.84
C LEU A 311 2.72 -23.32 -1.63
N VAL A 312 3.07 -22.92 -0.41
CA VAL A 312 4.45 -22.57 -0.06
C VAL A 312 5.40 -23.75 -0.29
N LYS A 313 4.97 -24.96 0.07
CA LYS A 313 5.76 -26.19 -0.15
C LYS A 313 5.91 -26.51 -1.64
N LEU A 314 4.84 -26.39 -2.42
CA LEU A 314 4.85 -26.66 -3.87
C LEU A 314 5.63 -25.61 -4.71
N GLY A 315 5.69 -24.39 -4.29
CA GLY A 315 6.47 -23.34 -4.98
C GLY A 315 7.97 -23.38 -4.67
N ARG A 316 8.41 -24.32 -3.86
CA ARG A 316 9.81 -24.55 -3.46
C ARG A 316 10.42 -25.78 -4.11
N THR A 317 9.63 -26.60 -4.79
CA THR A 317 10.08 -27.68 -5.68
C THR A 317 10.09 -27.22 -7.13
#